data_7374e97a6bf215b165e7aaf1db63a633
#
_entry.id   7374e97a6bf215b165e7aaf1db63a633
#
_cell.length_a   1.000
_cell.length_b   1.000
_cell.length_c   1.000
_cell.angle_alpha   90.00
_cell.angle_beta   90.00
_cell.angle_gamma   90.00
#
_symmetry.space_group_name_H-M   'P 1'
#
loop_
_entity.id
_entity.type
_entity.pdbx_description
1 polymer ?
#
loop_
_entity_poly.entity_id
_entity_poly.type
_entity_poly.pdbx_seq_one_letter_code
_entity_poly.pdbx_strand_id
1 'polypeptide(L)'
;MPYYGYYGGYGDFLANNIYCILLIPVLLLSLWAQAQVSGNFKRYSGVANRRRLTGAQAAEAVLRAHGVCNVAIRPCSGNLTDHYDPRDNSISLSENVYNSTSIAAVGVAAHEAGHAVQYAENYGPVRLRTAIIPATQIGSKFSFILLLVGMVLYSQSLFFVGILLFSLTTIFQLITLPVEFNASHRALQTLENEQLLYDDELPGARKVLKAAALTYVAALLMSVLQLLRYVLIFVGRNNRGRRDN
;
A
#
# COMPACT_ATOMS: atom_id res chain seq x y z
N MET A 1 6.17 -38.91 -42.77
CA MET A 1 5.63 -37.73 -42.08
C MET A 1 5.60 -38.03 -40.59
N PRO A 2 6.44 -37.44 -39.76
CA PRO A 2 6.34 -37.60 -38.29
C PRO A 2 5.30 -36.63 -37.76
N TYR A 3 4.30 -37.18 -37.08
CA TYR A 3 3.35 -36.44 -36.27
C TYR A 3 4.10 -35.78 -35.13
N TYR A 4 4.32 -34.47 -35.20
CA TYR A 4 4.70 -33.68 -34.06
C TYR A 4 3.48 -33.53 -33.13
N GLY A 5 3.38 -34.45 -32.17
CA GLY A 5 2.46 -34.36 -31.08
C GLY A 5 2.80 -33.14 -30.24
N TYR A 6 1.90 -32.15 -30.20
CA TYR A 6 1.94 -30.97 -29.35
C TYR A 6 1.70 -31.43 -27.90
N TYR A 7 2.73 -31.98 -27.26
CA TYR A 7 2.73 -32.18 -25.80
C TYR A 7 3.15 -30.86 -25.14
N GLY A 8 2.28 -29.87 -25.18
CA GLY A 8 2.23 -28.85 -24.15
C GLY A 8 1.91 -29.57 -22.86
N GLY A 9 2.96 -29.85 -22.03
CA GLY A 9 2.80 -30.68 -20.86
C GLY A 9 1.76 -30.11 -19.91
N TYR A 10 1.00 -30.99 -19.25
CA TYR A 10 0.06 -30.69 -18.17
C TYR A 10 0.65 -29.71 -17.13
N GLY A 11 1.98 -29.66 -16.96
CA GLY A 11 2.69 -28.73 -16.11
C GLY A 11 2.64 -27.26 -16.58
N ASP A 12 2.74 -27.00 -17.89
CA ASP A 12 2.65 -25.63 -18.43
C ASP A 12 1.20 -25.12 -18.39
N PHE A 13 0.24 -26.00 -18.64
CA PHE A 13 -1.17 -25.70 -18.52
C PHE A 13 -1.57 -25.41 -17.07
N LEU A 14 -1.12 -26.22 -16.11
CA LEU A 14 -1.38 -26.02 -14.69
C LEU A 14 -0.70 -24.75 -14.17
N ALA A 15 0.57 -24.49 -14.54
CA ALA A 15 1.28 -23.29 -14.08
C ALA A 15 0.61 -21.99 -14.55
N ASN A 16 0.17 -21.92 -15.81
CA ASN A 16 -0.56 -20.77 -16.34
C ASN A 16 -1.98 -20.66 -15.74
N ASN A 17 -2.69 -21.76 -15.55
CA ASN A 17 -4.03 -21.75 -14.99
C ASN A 17 -4.03 -21.49 -13.48
N ILE A 18 -3.08 -22.03 -12.71
CA ILE A 18 -2.92 -21.74 -11.27
C ILE A 18 -2.70 -20.25 -11.06
N TYR A 19 -1.84 -19.59 -11.88
CA TYR A 19 -1.68 -18.14 -11.78
C TYR A 19 -2.99 -17.40 -12.01
N CYS A 20 -3.74 -17.73 -13.07
CA CYS A 20 -5.04 -17.11 -13.34
C CYS A 20 -6.05 -17.38 -12.22
N ILE A 21 -6.07 -18.61 -11.68
CA ILE A 21 -6.94 -18.98 -10.55
C ILE A 21 -6.59 -18.17 -9.30
N LEU A 22 -5.30 -17.97 -9.00
CA LEU A 22 -4.87 -17.18 -7.85
C LEU A 22 -5.00 -15.68 -8.07
N LEU A 23 -4.88 -15.19 -9.31
CA LEU A 23 -5.02 -13.78 -9.66
C LEU A 23 -6.45 -13.27 -9.43
N ILE A 24 -7.47 -14.06 -9.80
CA ILE A 24 -8.88 -13.66 -9.69
C ILE A 24 -9.26 -13.30 -8.23
N PRO A 25 -9.02 -14.15 -7.21
CA PRO A 25 -9.32 -13.80 -5.82
C PRO A 25 -8.61 -12.52 -5.35
N VAL A 26 -7.35 -12.30 -5.76
CA VAL A 26 -6.60 -11.10 -5.36
C VAL A 26 -7.11 -9.85 -6.07
N LEU A 27 -7.52 -9.94 -7.33
CA LEU A 27 -8.23 -8.86 -8.03
C LEU A 27 -9.55 -8.53 -7.34
N LEU A 28 -10.35 -9.54 -7.01
CA LEU A 28 -11.62 -9.35 -6.30
C LEU A 28 -11.39 -8.73 -4.93
N LEU A 29 -10.35 -9.16 -4.19
CA LEU A 29 -9.94 -8.55 -2.93
C LEU A 29 -9.56 -7.08 -3.12
N SER A 30 -8.80 -6.74 -4.16
CA SER A 30 -8.39 -5.37 -4.46
C SER A 30 -9.59 -4.48 -4.78
N LEU A 31 -10.52 -4.94 -5.60
CA LEU A 31 -11.76 -4.23 -5.93
C LEU A 31 -12.65 -4.06 -4.70
N TRP A 32 -12.79 -5.11 -3.90
CA TRP A 32 -13.55 -5.06 -2.66
C TRP A 32 -12.92 -4.09 -1.65
N ALA A 33 -11.59 -4.12 -1.46
CA ALA A 33 -10.88 -3.19 -0.58
C ALA A 33 -11.10 -1.75 -1.04
N GLN A 34 -11.00 -1.47 -2.34
CA GLN A 34 -11.26 -0.14 -2.89
C GLN A 34 -12.70 0.31 -2.68
N ALA A 35 -13.68 -0.59 -2.85
CA ALA A 35 -15.09 -0.32 -2.57
C ALA A 35 -15.31 -0.04 -1.07
N GLN A 36 -14.62 -0.75 -0.18
CA GLN A 36 -14.67 -0.52 1.27
C GLN A 36 -14.11 0.86 1.65
N VAL A 37 -12.99 1.29 1.04
CA VAL A 37 -12.43 2.64 1.26
C VAL A 37 -13.46 3.70 0.87
N SER A 38 -13.93 3.66 -0.38
CA SER A 38 -14.89 4.66 -0.89
C SER A 38 -16.21 4.64 -0.12
N GLY A 39 -16.73 3.45 0.20
CA GLY A 39 -17.98 3.27 0.91
C GLY A 39 -17.91 3.75 2.37
N ASN A 40 -16.86 3.34 3.11
CA ASN A 40 -16.71 3.76 4.50
C ASN A 40 -16.39 5.26 4.59
N PHE A 41 -15.50 5.77 3.73
CA PHE A 41 -15.20 7.20 3.70
C PHE A 41 -16.47 8.01 3.42
N LYS A 42 -17.24 7.69 2.38
CA LYS A 42 -18.51 8.37 2.04
C LYS A 42 -19.51 8.30 3.20
N ARG A 43 -19.66 7.12 3.83
CA ARG A 43 -20.58 6.94 4.95
C ARG A 43 -20.24 7.83 6.14
N TYR A 44 -18.98 7.80 6.57
CA TYR A 44 -18.53 8.50 7.77
C TYR A 44 -18.13 9.95 7.53
N SER A 45 -18.02 10.40 6.25
CA SER A 45 -17.95 11.81 5.89
C SER A 45 -19.27 12.55 6.09
N GLY A 46 -20.40 11.82 6.08
CA GLY A 46 -21.72 12.38 6.41
C GLY A 46 -22.02 12.45 7.91
N VAL A 47 -21.15 11.91 8.77
CA VAL A 47 -21.38 11.85 10.23
C VAL A 47 -20.41 12.80 10.94
N ALA A 48 -20.93 13.92 11.44
CA ALA A 48 -20.13 14.87 12.21
C ALA A 48 -19.82 14.30 13.60
N ASN A 49 -18.57 14.49 14.06
CA ASN A 49 -18.20 14.16 15.42
C ASN A 49 -18.84 15.16 16.41
N ARG A 50 -19.16 14.70 17.62
CA ARG A 50 -19.86 15.51 18.64
C ARG A 50 -19.04 16.70 19.14
N ARG A 51 -17.72 16.55 19.18
CA ARG A 51 -16.80 17.64 19.58
C ARG A 51 -16.63 18.69 18.50
N ARG A 52 -17.16 18.47 17.30
CA ARG A 52 -17.00 19.37 16.14
C ARG A 52 -15.54 19.67 15.80
N LEU A 53 -14.64 18.76 16.13
CA LEU A 53 -13.23 18.86 15.77
C LEU A 53 -13.08 18.71 14.25
N THR A 54 -12.35 19.63 13.63
CA THR A 54 -11.97 19.49 12.23
C THR A 54 -10.83 18.48 12.08
N GLY A 55 -10.60 17.97 10.85
CA GLY A 55 -9.44 17.11 10.58
C GLY A 55 -8.12 17.78 10.97
N ALA A 56 -7.94 19.07 10.63
CA ALA A 56 -6.73 19.81 11.01
C ALA A 56 -6.54 19.85 12.53
N GLN A 57 -7.59 20.15 13.29
CA GLN A 57 -7.55 20.16 14.76
C GLN A 57 -7.28 18.77 15.35
N ALA A 58 -7.82 17.71 14.74
CA ALA A 58 -7.55 16.35 15.16
C ALA A 58 -6.09 15.96 14.94
N ALA A 59 -5.51 16.28 13.77
CA ALA A 59 -4.10 16.06 13.51
C ALA A 59 -3.21 16.82 14.52
N GLU A 60 -3.52 18.10 14.79
CA GLU A 60 -2.80 18.91 15.79
C GLU A 60 -2.88 18.29 17.19
N ALA A 61 -4.06 17.81 17.60
CA ALA A 61 -4.25 17.17 18.89
C ALA A 61 -3.43 15.89 19.02
N VAL A 62 -3.38 15.05 17.96
CA VAL A 62 -2.54 13.83 17.93
C VAL A 62 -1.07 14.18 18.04
N LEU A 63 -0.58 15.16 17.28
CA LEU A 63 0.81 15.60 17.35
C LEU A 63 1.17 16.10 18.76
N ARG A 64 0.30 16.93 19.36
CA ARG A 64 0.49 17.47 20.70
C ARG A 64 0.54 16.38 21.77
N ALA A 65 -0.33 15.37 21.68
CA ALA A 65 -0.36 14.23 22.62
C ALA A 65 0.97 13.45 22.63
N HIS A 66 1.70 13.49 21.51
CA HIS A 66 3.02 12.84 21.37
C HIS A 66 4.20 13.83 21.49
N GLY A 67 3.97 15.09 21.89
CA GLY A 67 5.02 16.10 22.03
C GLY A 67 5.67 16.55 20.72
N VAL A 68 4.99 16.35 19.58
CA VAL A 68 5.48 16.74 18.25
C VAL A 68 4.91 18.10 17.88
N CYS A 69 5.76 19.17 17.93
CA CYS A 69 5.30 20.55 17.80
C CYS A 69 5.72 21.24 16.48
N ASN A 70 6.57 20.61 15.68
CA ASN A 70 7.23 21.25 14.54
C ASN A 70 6.69 20.78 13.17
N VAL A 71 5.47 20.24 13.12
CA VAL A 71 4.82 19.75 11.89
C VAL A 71 3.82 20.79 11.39
N ALA A 72 3.96 21.25 10.16
CA ALA A 72 3.01 22.16 9.53
C ALA A 72 1.79 21.40 9.03
N ILE A 73 0.58 21.86 9.34
CA ILE A 73 -0.68 21.28 8.82
C ILE A 73 -1.27 22.26 7.81
N ARG A 74 -1.46 21.82 6.57
CA ARG A 74 -1.91 22.69 5.48
C ARG A 74 -2.97 21.99 4.60
N PRO A 75 -3.87 22.76 3.97
CA PRO A 75 -4.80 22.20 3.00
C PRO A 75 -4.09 21.86 1.69
N CYS A 76 -4.57 20.82 1.01
CA CYS A 76 -4.16 20.47 -0.35
C CYS A 76 -5.39 20.20 -1.23
N SER A 77 -5.22 20.36 -2.55
CA SER A 77 -6.27 20.08 -3.51
C SER A 77 -6.43 18.58 -3.76
N GLY A 78 -7.64 18.15 -4.14
CA GLY A 78 -7.97 16.77 -4.48
C GLY A 78 -8.84 16.08 -3.43
N ASN A 79 -9.17 14.81 -3.69
CA ASN A 79 -9.93 13.95 -2.77
C ASN A 79 -9.06 12.78 -2.38
N LEU A 80 -8.96 12.50 -1.07
CA LEU A 80 -8.12 11.42 -0.54
C LEU A 80 -6.64 11.56 -0.98
N THR A 81 -6.16 12.81 -1.04
CA THR A 81 -4.77 13.17 -1.33
C THR A 81 -3.99 13.49 -0.05
N ASP A 82 -4.59 13.16 1.08
CA ASP A 82 -4.04 13.37 2.39
C ASP A 82 -2.72 12.63 2.54
N HIS A 83 -1.70 13.30 3.08
CA HIS A 83 -0.38 12.69 3.29
C HIS A 83 0.49 13.49 4.25
N TYR A 84 1.39 12.79 4.94
CA TYR A 84 2.53 13.39 5.62
C TYR A 84 3.77 13.36 4.71
N ASP A 85 4.43 14.51 4.52
CA ASP A 85 5.71 14.59 3.80
C ASP A 85 6.87 14.83 4.79
N PRO A 86 7.77 13.86 4.97
CA PRO A 86 8.90 13.99 5.88
C PRO A 86 10.01 14.94 5.39
N ARG A 87 9.98 15.36 4.10
CA ARG A 87 11.01 16.23 3.52
C ARG A 87 10.87 17.67 3.99
N ASP A 88 9.64 18.15 4.09
CA ASP A 88 9.31 19.49 4.60
C ASP A 88 8.59 19.45 5.95
N ASN A 89 8.45 18.26 6.53
CA ASN A 89 7.80 17.99 7.80
C ASN A 89 6.40 18.58 7.89
N SER A 90 5.56 18.25 6.90
CA SER A 90 4.21 18.77 6.81
C SER A 90 3.16 17.67 6.61
N ILE A 91 1.97 17.91 7.16
CA ILE A 91 0.75 17.14 6.87
C ILE A 91 -0.08 17.97 5.91
N SER A 92 -0.33 17.42 4.72
CA SER A 92 -1.22 18.01 3.73
C SER A 92 -2.56 17.27 3.78
N LEU A 93 -3.65 17.98 4.03
CA LEU A 93 -4.99 17.42 4.14
C LEU A 93 -5.87 17.97 3.01
N SER A 94 -6.60 17.08 2.35
CA SER A 94 -7.57 17.44 1.31
C SER A 94 -8.67 18.35 1.87
N GLU A 95 -9.31 19.17 1.02
CA GLU A 95 -10.35 20.11 1.44
C GLU A 95 -11.49 19.43 2.20
N ASN A 96 -11.84 18.20 1.78
CA ASN A 96 -12.88 17.39 2.41
C ASN A 96 -12.46 16.82 3.78
N VAL A 97 -11.19 16.95 4.16
CA VAL A 97 -10.64 16.49 5.45
C VAL A 97 -10.24 17.68 6.31
N TYR A 98 -9.54 18.66 5.77
CA TYR A 98 -8.93 19.77 6.53
C TYR A 98 -9.96 20.51 7.41
N ASN A 99 -11.04 21.00 6.82
CA ASN A 99 -12.10 21.77 7.51
C ASN A 99 -13.29 20.93 7.94
N SER A 100 -13.34 19.66 7.57
CA SER A 100 -14.47 18.78 7.86
C SER A 100 -14.45 18.31 9.30
N THR A 101 -15.62 18.36 9.94
CA THR A 101 -15.84 17.82 11.30
C THR A 101 -16.35 16.38 11.29
N SER A 102 -16.23 15.66 10.17
CA SER A 102 -16.72 14.30 10.06
C SER A 102 -15.80 13.28 10.77
N ILE A 103 -16.37 12.15 11.19
CA ILE A 103 -15.60 11.04 11.78
C ILE A 103 -14.54 10.53 10.82
N ALA A 104 -14.84 10.48 9.51
CA ALA A 104 -13.87 10.09 8.48
C ALA A 104 -12.69 11.06 8.41
N ALA A 105 -12.96 12.37 8.41
CA ALA A 105 -11.93 13.40 8.36
C ALA A 105 -11.01 13.36 9.59
N VAL A 106 -11.58 13.21 10.78
CA VAL A 106 -10.81 13.05 12.02
C VAL A 106 -9.93 11.81 11.96
N GLY A 107 -10.48 10.66 11.50
CA GLY A 107 -9.72 9.42 11.36
C GLY A 107 -8.55 9.53 10.39
N VAL A 108 -8.77 10.08 9.20
CA VAL A 108 -7.72 10.27 8.17
C VAL A 108 -6.65 11.23 8.66
N ALA A 109 -7.04 12.40 9.18
CA ALA A 109 -6.07 13.39 9.68
C ALA A 109 -5.23 12.87 10.86
N ALA A 110 -5.85 12.10 11.77
CA ALA A 110 -5.15 11.42 12.85
C ALA A 110 -4.14 10.38 12.33
N HIS A 111 -4.47 9.67 11.23
CA HIS A 111 -3.56 8.72 10.58
C HIS A 111 -2.32 9.43 10.03
N GLU A 112 -2.48 10.55 9.32
CA GLU A 112 -1.35 11.32 8.80
C GLU A 112 -0.48 11.88 9.94
N ALA A 113 -1.11 12.31 11.03
CA ALA A 113 -0.37 12.68 12.25
C ALA A 113 0.35 11.47 12.85
N GLY A 114 -0.22 10.27 12.80
CA GLY A 114 0.44 9.03 13.19
C GLY A 114 1.74 8.76 12.43
N HIS A 115 1.79 9.08 11.12
CA HIS A 115 3.03 9.03 10.34
C HIS A 115 4.06 10.05 10.83
N ALA A 116 3.66 11.28 11.11
CA ALA A 116 4.55 12.29 11.66
C ALA A 116 5.15 11.85 13.01
N VAL A 117 4.33 11.25 13.88
CA VAL A 117 4.77 10.66 15.15
C VAL A 117 5.78 9.53 14.94
N GLN A 118 5.55 8.64 13.96
CA GLN A 118 6.51 7.57 13.61
C GLN A 118 7.88 8.13 13.24
N TYR A 119 7.92 9.22 12.48
CA TYR A 119 9.18 9.89 12.11
C TYR A 119 9.84 10.55 13.31
N ALA A 120 9.07 11.25 14.14
CA ALA A 120 9.58 11.91 15.34
C ALA A 120 10.18 10.92 16.34
N GLU A 121 9.56 9.75 16.51
CA GLU A 121 10.02 8.67 17.39
C GLU A 121 11.07 7.75 16.75
N ASN A 122 11.51 8.03 15.52
CA ASN A 122 12.45 7.17 14.79
C ASN A 122 12.02 5.70 14.67
N TYR A 123 10.75 5.44 14.39
CA TYR A 123 10.20 4.10 14.22
C TYR A 123 10.97 3.32 13.12
N GLY A 124 11.58 2.19 13.49
CA GLY A 124 12.49 1.45 12.61
C GLY A 124 11.94 1.13 11.21
N PRO A 125 10.71 0.58 11.07
CA PRO A 125 10.13 0.29 9.77
C PRO A 125 9.94 1.51 8.86
N VAL A 126 9.59 2.70 9.40
CA VAL A 126 9.43 3.91 8.57
C VAL A 126 10.77 4.41 8.05
N ARG A 127 11.84 4.29 8.85
CA ARG A 127 13.20 4.60 8.40
C ARG A 127 13.67 3.67 7.28
N LEU A 128 13.41 2.35 7.44
CA LEU A 128 13.73 1.37 6.42
C LEU A 128 12.94 1.64 5.13
N ARG A 129 11.63 1.91 5.25
CA ARG A 129 10.78 2.31 4.10
C ARG A 129 11.40 3.50 3.35
N THR A 130 11.77 4.55 4.08
CA THR A 130 12.35 5.77 3.49
C THR A 130 13.68 5.48 2.78
N ALA A 131 14.55 4.66 3.39
CA ALA A 131 15.85 4.33 2.82
C ALA A 131 15.75 3.56 1.49
N ILE A 132 14.73 2.71 1.32
CA ILE A 132 14.56 1.90 0.10
C ILE A 132 13.75 2.59 -1.01
N ILE A 133 13.09 3.74 -0.75
CA ILE A 133 12.30 4.47 -1.76
C ILE A 133 13.08 4.72 -3.06
N PRO A 134 14.32 5.27 -3.05
CA PRO A 134 15.06 5.54 -4.30
C PRO A 134 15.32 4.26 -5.11
N ALA A 135 15.75 3.19 -4.45
CA ALA A 135 15.99 1.90 -5.10
C ALA A 135 14.69 1.32 -5.69
N THR A 136 13.58 1.43 -4.96
CA THR A 136 12.27 0.95 -5.42
C THR A 136 11.77 1.75 -6.62
N GLN A 137 11.96 3.07 -6.64
CA GLN A 137 11.57 3.93 -7.77
C GLN A 137 12.32 3.56 -9.05
N ILE A 138 13.64 3.33 -8.96
CA ILE A 138 14.44 2.83 -10.08
C ILE A 138 13.97 1.43 -10.48
N GLY A 139 13.85 0.54 -9.50
CA GLY A 139 13.43 -0.84 -9.71
C GLY A 139 12.08 -0.94 -10.42
N SER A 140 11.07 -0.21 -9.98
CA SER A 140 9.73 -0.23 -10.58
C SER A 140 9.69 0.28 -12.02
N LYS A 141 10.48 1.31 -12.34
CA LYS A 141 10.56 1.87 -13.71
C LYS A 141 11.22 0.92 -14.68
N PHE A 142 12.33 0.30 -14.29
CA PHE A 142 13.15 -0.52 -15.20
C PHE A 142 12.77 -2.00 -15.19
N SER A 143 12.18 -2.52 -14.12
CA SER A 143 11.81 -3.93 -14.02
C SER A 143 10.91 -4.38 -15.17
N PHE A 144 9.84 -3.64 -15.46
CA PHE A 144 8.90 -3.98 -16.53
C PHE A 144 9.57 -3.98 -17.90
N ILE A 145 10.42 -2.99 -18.18
CA ILE A 145 11.13 -2.89 -19.45
C ILE A 145 12.07 -4.08 -19.62
N LEU A 146 12.86 -4.40 -18.57
CA LEU A 146 13.83 -5.50 -18.63
C LEU A 146 13.13 -6.87 -18.72
N LEU A 147 12.02 -7.06 -18.03
CA LEU A 147 11.20 -8.26 -18.16
C LEU A 147 10.65 -8.43 -19.58
N LEU A 148 10.12 -7.34 -20.16
CA LEU A 148 9.58 -7.36 -21.52
C LEU A 148 10.67 -7.62 -22.55
N VAL A 149 11.77 -6.87 -22.51
CA VAL A 149 12.91 -7.00 -23.45
C VAL A 149 13.56 -8.38 -23.29
N GLY A 150 13.77 -8.84 -22.05
CA GLY A 150 14.29 -10.18 -21.77
C GLY A 150 13.38 -11.30 -22.28
N MET A 151 12.06 -11.06 -22.31
CA MET A 151 11.10 -11.98 -22.90
C MET A 151 11.18 -12.01 -24.42
N VAL A 152 11.18 -10.85 -25.07
CA VAL A 152 11.19 -10.69 -26.53
C VAL A 152 12.53 -11.15 -27.14
N LEU A 153 13.66 -10.80 -26.54
CA LEU A 153 14.99 -11.19 -27.00
C LEU A 153 15.43 -12.58 -26.53
N TYR A 154 14.56 -13.32 -25.84
CA TYR A 154 14.88 -14.63 -25.25
C TYR A 154 16.12 -14.59 -24.33
N SER A 155 16.47 -13.41 -23.77
CA SER A 155 17.61 -13.22 -22.90
C SER A 155 17.27 -13.54 -21.45
N GLN A 156 17.80 -14.67 -20.96
CA GLN A 156 17.58 -15.08 -19.56
C GLN A 156 18.20 -14.09 -18.57
N SER A 157 19.37 -13.54 -18.89
CA SER A 157 20.06 -12.58 -18.02
C SER A 157 19.24 -11.30 -17.81
N LEU A 158 18.72 -10.72 -18.90
CA LEU A 158 17.88 -9.52 -18.81
C LEU A 158 16.59 -9.79 -18.04
N PHE A 159 15.96 -10.95 -18.28
CA PHE A 159 14.74 -11.34 -17.59
C PHE A 159 15.00 -11.53 -16.09
N PHE A 160 16.10 -12.16 -15.70
CA PHE A 160 16.52 -12.34 -14.32
C PHE A 160 16.77 -10.99 -13.60
N VAL A 161 17.49 -10.07 -14.24
CA VAL A 161 17.70 -8.72 -13.69
C VAL A 161 16.35 -8.00 -13.50
N GLY A 162 15.42 -8.16 -14.45
CA GLY A 162 14.06 -7.64 -14.31
C GLY A 162 13.33 -8.19 -13.08
N ILE A 163 13.46 -9.49 -12.77
CA ILE A 163 12.91 -10.11 -11.55
C ILE A 163 13.54 -9.50 -10.30
N LEU A 164 14.86 -9.35 -10.25
CA LEU A 164 15.56 -8.75 -9.11
C LEU A 164 15.08 -7.32 -8.85
N LEU A 165 14.91 -6.52 -9.90
CA LEU A 165 14.38 -5.16 -9.75
C LEU A 165 12.91 -5.14 -9.31
N PHE A 166 12.10 -6.07 -9.83
CA PHE A 166 10.70 -6.17 -9.40
C PHE A 166 10.57 -6.62 -7.93
N SER A 167 11.50 -7.46 -7.45
CA SER A 167 11.49 -7.90 -6.05
C SER A 167 11.62 -6.74 -5.06
N LEU A 168 12.30 -5.65 -5.42
CA LEU A 168 12.37 -4.43 -4.61
C LEU A 168 10.98 -3.82 -4.37
N THR A 169 10.09 -3.89 -5.36
CA THR A 169 8.70 -3.44 -5.21
C THR A 169 7.94 -4.29 -4.19
N THR A 170 8.11 -5.61 -4.25
CA THR A 170 7.48 -6.53 -3.29
C THR A 170 8.02 -6.32 -1.87
N ILE A 171 9.34 -6.14 -1.72
CA ILE A 171 9.98 -5.84 -0.43
C ILE A 171 9.46 -4.49 0.10
N PHE A 172 9.32 -3.48 -0.74
CA PHE A 172 8.75 -2.18 -0.35
C PHE A 172 7.32 -2.32 0.17
N GLN A 173 6.46 -3.08 -0.50
CA GLN A 173 5.08 -3.34 -0.03
C GLN A 173 5.08 -4.07 1.33
N LEU A 174 5.98 -5.05 1.50
CA LEU A 174 6.11 -5.80 2.75
C LEU A 174 6.52 -4.90 3.93
N ILE A 175 7.46 -3.96 3.71
CA ILE A 175 7.93 -3.01 4.73
C ILE A 175 6.87 -1.92 4.98
N THR A 176 6.13 -1.52 3.95
CA THR A 176 5.09 -0.50 4.06
C THR A 176 3.93 -0.96 4.94
N LEU A 177 3.55 -2.23 4.87
CA LEU A 177 2.39 -2.77 5.60
C LEU A 177 2.45 -2.54 7.12
N PRO A 178 3.52 -2.90 7.86
CA PRO A 178 3.62 -2.61 9.29
C PRO A 178 3.66 -1.11 9.60
N VAL A 179 4.17 -0.27 8.70
CA VAL A 179 4.15 1.19 8.86
C VAL A 179 2.71 1.71 8.88
N GLU A 180 1.90 1.30 7.91
CA GLU A 180 0.50 1.72 7.77
C GLU A 180 -0.38 1.22 8.93
N PHE A 181 -0.20 -0.04 9.33
CA PHE A 181 -0.91 -0.58 10.50
C PHE A 181 -0.53 0.15 11.79
N ASN A 182 0.75 0.45 11.99
CA ASN A 182 1.21 1.15 13.18
C ASN A 182 0.73 2.61 13.20
N ALA A 183 0.74 3.33 12.08
CA ALA A 183 0.19 4.69 11.99
C ALA A 183 -1.31 4.70 12.34
N SER A 184 -2.10 3.79 11.77
CA SER A 184 -3.52 3.63 12.08
C SER A 184 -3.77 3.26 13.54
N HIS A 185 -2.94 2.39 14.12
CA HIS A 185 -3.03 2.01 15.53
C HIS A 185 -2.79 3.20 16.45
N ARG A 186 -1.71 3.95 16.22
CA ARG A 186 -1.38 5.19 16.97
C ARG A 186 -2.51 6.20 16.88
N ALA A 187 -3.02 6.44 15.66
CA ALA A 187 -4.15 7.33 15.45
C ALA A 187 -5.35 6.94 16.31
N LEU A 188 -5.80 5.68 16.22
CA LEU A 188 -6.97 5.20 16.98
C LEU A 188 -6.74 5.26 18.48
N GLN A 189 -5.56 4.87 18.94
CA GLN A 189 -5.21 4.90 20.37
C GLN A 189 -5.22 6.33 20.91
N THR A 190 -4.69 7.30 20.15
CA THR A 190 -4.70 8.70 20.58
C THR A 190 -6.11 9.30 20.54
N LEU A 191 -6.91 8.97 19.49
CA LEU A 191 -8.31 9.42 19.43
C LEU A 191 -9.12 8.93 20.62
N GLU A 192 -8.83 7.73 21.12
CA GLU A 192 -9.47 7.13 22.31
C GLU A 192 -8.94 7.74 23.61
N ASN A 193 -7.62 7.74 23.83
CA ASN A 193 -6.98 8.20 25.07
C ASN A 193 -7.22 9.68 25.36
N GLU A 194 -7.18 10.53 24.34
CA GLU A 194 -7.44 11.95 24.43
C GLU A 194 -8.92 12.31 24.29
N GLN A 195 -9.76 11.29 24.20
CA GLN A 195 -11.22 11.43 24.01
C GLN A 195 -11.58 12.38 22.86
N LEU A 196 -10.81 12.37 21.76
CA LEU A 196 -11.05 13.21 20.58
C LEU A 196 -12.31 12.75 19.83
N LEU A 197 -12.61 11.45 19.87
CA LEU A 197 -13.87 10.84 19.47
C LEU A 197 -14.47 10.08 20.66
N TYR A 198 -15.79 10.05 20.76
CA TYR A 198 -16.50 9.25 21.76
C TYR A 198 -16.50 7.76 21.38
N ASP A 199 -16.78 6.89 22.38
CA ASP A 199 -16.72 5.43 22.21
C ASP A 199 -17.62 4.89 21.10
N ASP A 200 -18.75 5.54 20.82
CA ASP A 200 -19.65 5.19 19.72
C ASP A 200 -19.22 5.74 18.35
N GLU A 201 -18.28 6.69 18.31
CA GLU A 201 -17.72 7.28 17.09
C GLU A 201 -16.45 6.55 16.64
N LEU A 202 -15.62 6.07 17.58
CA LEU A 202 -14.37 5.34 17.31
C LEU A 202 -14.52 4.17 16.33
N PRO A 203 -15.60 3.35 16.39
CA PRO A 203 -15.80 2.29 15.39
C PRO A 203 -15.92 2.81 13.97
N GLY A 204 -16.40 4.05 13.77
CA GLY A 204 -16.47 4.70 12.47
C GLY A 204 -15.07 5.01 11.90
N ALA A 205 -14.24 5.70 12.68
CA ALA A 205 -12.85 5.98 12.32
C ALA A 205 -12.06 4.68 12.07
N ARG A 206 -12.23 3.67 12.94
CA ARG A 206 -11.61 2.35 12.79
C ARG A 206 -11.99 1.66 11.49
N LYS A 207 -13.25 1.76 11.04
CA LYS A 207 -13.68 1.17 9.74
C LYS A 207 -13.07 1.88 8.55
N VAL A 208 -12.93 3.21 8.60
CA VAL A 208 -12.26 3.99 7.56
C VAL A 208 -10.79 3.57 7.45
N LEU A 209 -10.05 3.56 8.56
CA LEU A 209 -8.62 3.19 8.58
C LEU A 209 -8.38 1.72 8.25
N LYS A 210 -9.22 0.80 8.72
CA LYS A 210 -9.15 -0.62 8.33
C LYS A 210 -9.35 -0.82 6.84
N ALA A 211 -10.30 -0.11 6.23
CA ALA A 211 -10.53 -0.20 4.80
C ALA A 211 -9.29 0.27 4.01
N ALA A 212 -8.67 1.39 4.42
CA ALA A 212 -7.42 1.85 3.82
C ALA A 212 -6.29 0.81 3.98
N ALA A 213 -6.11 0.23 5.16
CA ALA A 213 -5.10 -0.79 5.42
C ALA A 213 -5.27 -2.06 4.54
N LEU A 214 -6.50 -2.46 4.22
CA LEU A 214 -6.78 -3.58 3.32
C LEU A 214 -6.26 -3.37 1.90
N THR A 215 -6.18 -2.12 1.42
CA THR A 215 -5.60 -1.83 0.09
C THR A 215 -4.10 -2.15 0.05
N TYR A 216 -3.36 -1.92 1.11
CA TYR A 216 -1.95 -2.29 1.22
C TYR A 216 -1.76 -3.81 1.27
N VAL A 217 -2.64 -4.54 1.97
CA VAL A 217 -2.65 -6.02 1.96
C VAL A 217 -2.88 -6.54 0.54
N ALA A 218 -3.88 -6.01 -0.17
CA ALA A 218 -4.17 -6.40 -1.54
C ALA A 218 -3.00 -6.09 -2.49
N ALA A 219 -2.36 -4.92 -2.35
CA ALA A 219 -1.18 -4.55 -3.13
C ALA A 219 0.02 -5.49 -2.88
N LEU A 220 0.28 -5.86 -1.63
CA LEU A 220 1.32 -6.84 -1.30
C LEU A 220 1.03 -8.20 -1.92
N LEU A 221 -0.19 -8.73 -1.76
CA LEU A 221 -0.58 -10.02 -2.34
C LEU A 221 -0.44 -10.01 -3.86
N MET A 222 -0.85 -8.92 -4.52
CA MET A 222 -0.70 -8.76 -5.97
C MET A 222 0.78 -8.78 -6.38
N SER A 223 1.65 -8.06 -5.66
CA SER A 223 3.08 -8.02 -5.97
C SER A 223 3.76 -9.38 -5.76
N VAL A 224 3.38 -10.11 -4.70
CA VAL A 224 3.89 -11.47 -4.44
C VAL A 224 3.47 -12.44 -5.53
N LEU A 225 2.20 -12.44 -5.94
CA LEU A 225 1.73 -13.30 -7.03
C LEU A 225 2.43 -12.99 -8.36
N GLN A 226 2.62 -11.71 -8.65
CA GLN A 226 3.31 -11.29 -9.87
C GLN A 226 4.78 -11.70 -9.85
N LEU A 227 5.46 -11.53 -8.70
CA LEU A 227 6.84 -11.99 -8.52
C LEU A 227 6.94 -13.51 -8.70
N LEU A 228 6.06 -14.26 -8.07
CA LEU A 228 6.00 -15.72 -8.21
C LEU A 228 5.82 -16.14 -9.67
N ARG A 229 4.93 -15.47 -10.42
CA ARG A 229 4.76 -15.72 -11.85
C ARG A 229 6.05 -15.54 -12.63
N TYR A 230 6.76 -14.43 -12.43
CA TYR A 230 8.02 -14.17 -13.13
C TYR A 230 9.08 -15.22 -12.79
N VAL A 231 9.18 -15.63 -11.53
CA VAL A 231 10.10 -16.71 -11.10
C VAL A 231 9.73 -18.03 -11.77
N LEU A 232 8.46 -18.41 -11.82
CA LEU A 232 8.02 -19.65 -12.48
C LEU A 232 8.31 -19.65 -14.00
N ILE A 233 8.10 -18.52 -14.68
CA ILE A 233 8.44 -18.36 -16.09
C ILE A 233 9.96 -18.53 -16.28
N PHE A 234 10.77 -17.92 -15.43
CA PHE A 234 12.24 -18.02 -15.51
C PHE A 234 12.73 -19.46 -15.34
N VAL A 235 12.23 -20.16 -14.29
CA VAL A 235 12.60 -21.57 -14.01
C VAL A 235 12.16 -22.48 -15.15
N GLY A 236 10.94 -22.30 -15.66
CA GLY A 236 10.41 -23.10 -16.78
C GLY A 236 11.25 -22.96 -18.07
N ARG A 237 11.72 -21.75 -18.36
CA ARG A 237 12.60 -21.49 -19.53
C ARG A 237 13.99 -22.10 -19.35
N ASN A 238 14.57 -22.02 -18.17
CA ASN A 238 15.88 -22.58 -17.88
C ASN A 238 15.91 -24.12 -18.00
N ASN A 239 14.82 -24.76 -17.59
CA ASN A 239 14.71 -26.23 -17.70
C ASN A 239 14.53 -26.73 -19.15
N ARG A 240 13.97 -25.93 -20.06
CA ARG A 240 13.87 -26.25 -21.49
C ARG A 240 15.24 -26.17 -22.16
N GLY A 241 16.00 -25.10 -21.94
CA GLY A 241 17.35 -24.95 -22.50
C GLY A 241 18.36 -26.01 -22.04
N ARG A 242 18.11 -26.71 -20.92
CA ARG A 242 18.93 -27.87 -20.46
C ARG A 242 18.56 -29.20 -21.10
N ARG A 243 17.37 -29.32 -21.67
CA ARG A 243 16.92 -30.57 -22.33
C ARG A 243 17.33 -30.63 -23.81
N ASP A 244 17.63 -29.49 -24.39
CA ASP A 244 17.98 -29.35 -25.81
C ASP A 244 19.52 -29.32 -26.06
N ASN A 245 20.33 -29.40 -24.99
CA ASN A 245 21.76 -29.59 -24.95
C ASN A 245 22.13 -31.00 -24.43
#